data_14243f4ffe32e0000009ad6e2be3c730
#
_entry.id   14243f4ffe32e0000009ad6e2be3c730
#
_cell.length_a   1.000
_cell.length_b   1.000
_cell.length_c   1.000
_cell.angle_alpha   90.00
_cell.angle_beta   90.00
_cell.angle_gamma   90.00
#
_symmetry.space_group_name_H-M   'P 1'
#
loop_
_entity.id
_entity.type
_entity.pdbx_description
1 polymer ?
#
loop_
_entity_poly.entity_id
_entity_poly.type
_entity_poly.pdbx_seq_one_letter_code
_entity_poly.pdbx_strand_id
1 'polypeptide(L)'
;MGNNRRANGSANQKRSLGSRVGLQKATPPPRRAAQNAPHPAQAPPRPQSQLNPQKPGYRPGAPKKQRRVTQAEQLRRRRRRRILGVLAVLAVLAAAVLLSVNLLFKVTAFRIENFDRTTPADTGIYSGEDILNALQIEQDSNLFGFSTAAKAQQLSQALPYLDRVQVDIQLPGTVVVKVEPATERFAVPYDGGWAILSDRLKILRLADSRPDGMLSLSMTLDDTFDPQVGSTVEPASYNSLLDAPEQAAASGDAAEPTPTPTATAAPEVVYLQTPASEVLQTLLTELHEKDLFDGITAVDIADLSRISVVYQDRIRVVLGNDTNMEYKLRLAAVALTDPDQGLLPADRGTLDVSMTESDGGIKAYFDPGTAP
;
A
#
# COMPACT_ATOMS: atom_id res chain seq x y z
N MET A 1 58.17 11.77 -11.83
CA MET A 1 57.98 12.71 -10.73
C MET A 1 56.54 12.54 -10.26
N GLY A 2 56.26 11.80 -9.28
CA GLY A 2 56.60 11.96 -7.87
C GLY A 2 55.39 12.48 -7.15
N ASN A 3 54.72 11.72 -6.43
CA ASN A 3 54.55 11.47 -5.00
C ASN A 3 53.08 11.24 -4.62
N ASN A 4 52.66 10.07 -4.20
CA ASN A 4 52.55 9.57 -2.84
C ASN A 4 51.85 10.49 -1.79
N ARG A 5 50.71 10.01 -1.25
CA ARG A 5 50.35 9.83 0.18
C ARG A 5 48.85 9.54 0.29
N ARG A 6 48.51 8.27 0.65
CA ARG A 6 48.23 7.80 2.03
C ARG A 6 47.30 8.72 2.84
N ALA A 7 46.09 8.25 3.17
CA ALA A 7 45.77 7.77 4.50
C ALA A 7 44.27 7.42 4.61
N ASN A 8 44.03 6.27 5.18
CA ASN A 8 43.14 5.94 6.31
C ASN A 8 41.67 6.32 6.11
N GLY A 9 40.73 5.44 6.07
CA GLY A 9 40.54 4.33 7.00
C GLY A 9 39.59 4.75 8.08
N SER A 10 38.28 4.49 7.93
CA SER A 10 37.44 4.23 9.10
C SER A 10 36.20 3.46 8.65
N ALA A 11 36.24 2.18 8.90
CA ALA A 11 35.09 1.30 8.85
C ALA A 11 34.20 1.60 10.05
N ASN A 12 32.99 2.06 9.81
CA ASN A 12 31.99 2.22 10.85
C ASN A 12 31.04 1.01 10.83
N GLN A 13 31.40 0.00 11.61
CA GLN A 13 30.56 -1.15 11.93
C GLN A 13 29.32 -0.68 12.71
N LYS A 14 28.18 -0.66 12.08
CA LYS A 14 26.90 -0.59 12.79
C LYS A 14 26.57 -1.97 13.36
N ARG A 15 26.79 -2.14 14.66
CA ARG A 15 26.28 -3.26 15.46
C ARG A 15 24.76 -3.15 15.53
N SER A 16 24.07 -4.12 14.98
CA SER A 16 22.64 -4.34 15.23
C SER A 16 22.49 -5.02 16.60
N LEU A 17 21.87 -4.34 17.53
CA LEU A 17 21.41 -4.89 18.80
C LEU A 17 20.01 -5.48 18.60
N GLY A 18 19.95 -6.78 18.32
CA GLY A 18 18.72 -7.55 18.39
C GLY A 18 18.42 -7.89 19.85
N SER A 19 17.49 -7.19 20.46
CA SER A 19 16.99 -7.50 21.81
C SER A 19 15.79 -8.43 21.72
N ARG A 20 16.02 -9.73 21.85
CA ARG A 20 14.98 -10.71 22.19
C ARG A 20 14.82 -10.74 23.71
N VAL A 21 13.79 -10.11 24.23
CA VAL A 21 13.35 -10.32 25.61
C VAL A 21 12.43 -11.53 25.65
N GLY A 22 12.99 -12.67 26.03
CA GLY A 22 12.24 -13.86 26.42
C GLY A 22 11.77 -13.72 27.87
N LEU A 23 10.48 -13.64 28.08
CA LEU A 23 9.85 -13.75 29.39
C LEU A 23 9.94 -15.21 29.88
N GLN A 24 10.94 -15.51 30.71
CA GLN A 24 10.95 -16.73 31.53
C GLN A 24 10.13 -16.51 32.79
N LYS A 25 9.08 -17.28 32.89
CA LYS A 25 8.23 -17.44 34.06
C LYS A 25 9.04 -18.12 35.19
N ALA A 26 9.36 -17.38 36.26
CA ALA A 26 10.04 -17.92 37.43
C ALA A 26 9.08 -18.84 38.24
N THR A 27 9.46 -20.08 38.39
CA THR A 27 8.88 -21.05 39.29
C THR A 27 9.39 -20.81 40.73
N PRO A 28 8.55 -20.86 41.76
CA PRO A 28 9.00 -20.70 43.13
C PRO A 28 9.69 -21.98 43.65
N PRO A 29 10.70 -21.85 44.53
CA PRO A 29 11.44 -23.02 45.08
C PRO A 29 10.62 -23.81 46.07
N PRO A 30 10.90 -25.11 46.27
CA PRO A 30 10.15 -25.99 47.16
C PRO A 30 10.48 -25.71 48.65
N ARG A 31 9.43 -25.69 49.47
CA ARG A 31 9.54 -25.65 50.94
C ARG A 31 10.24 -26.91 51.46
N ARG A 32 11.37 -26.75 52.13
CA ARG A 32 11.99 -27.76 52.95
C ARG A 32 11.19 -27.92 54.26
N ALA A 33 10.76 -29.12 54.50
CA ALA A 33 10.26 -29.59 55.79
C ALA A 33 11.39 -29.59 56.83
N ALA A 34 11.17 -28.96 57.95
CA ALA A 34 11.97 -29.16 59.12
C ALA A 34 11.12 -29.90 60.16
N GLN A 35 11.51 -31.13 60.40
CA GLN A 35 11.14 -31.93 61.59
C GLN A 35 11.95 -31.42 62.79
N ASN A 36 11.31 -31.32 63.88
CA ASN A 36 11.65 -31.74 65.22
C ASN A 36 11.12 -30.78 66.29
N ALA A 37 10.07 -31.24 66.95
CA ALA A 37 9.65 -30.79 68.28
C ALA A 37 10.57 -31.36 69.32
N PRO A 38 10.74 -30.79 70.47
CA PRO A 38 10.30 -31.48 71.69
C PRO A 38 9.44 -30.62 72.62
N HIS A 39 8.67 -31.37 73.38
CA HIS A 39 7.61 -31.14 74.33
C HIS A 39 8.05 -30.45 75.64
N PRO A 40 7.15 -30.20 76.57
CA PRO A 40 6.73 -28.92 77.13
C PRO A 40 7.18 -28.77 78.59
N ALA A 41 7.35 -27.52 78.98
CA ALA A 41 7.50 -27.21 80.40
C ALA A 41 6.22 -26.54 80.94
N GLN A 42 5.79 -27.05 82.07
CA GLN A 42 4.57 -26.71 82.80
C GLN A 42 4.50 -25.27 83.26
N ALA A 43 3.29 -24.73 83.18
CA ALA A 43 2.90 -23.40 83.69
C ALA A 43 2.72 -23.47 85.24
N PRO A 44 3.18 -22.49 86.02
CA PRO A 44 2.80 -22.32 87.40
C PRO A 44 1.41 -21.70 87.55
N PRO A 45 0.72 -21.92 88.67
CA PRO A 45 -0.70 -21.66 88.90
C PRO A 45 -0.98 -20.15 89.10
N ARG A 46 -2.12 -19.75 88.58
CA ARG A 46 -2.70 -18.40 88.78
C ARG A 46 -3.15 -18.24 90.26
N PRO A 47 -2.88 -17.09 90.88
CA PRO A 47 -3.59 -16.72 92.10
C PRO A 47 -4.97 -16.09 91.68
N GLN A 48 -6.00 -16.64 92.35
CA GLN A 48 -7.34 -16.07 92.33
C GLN A 48 -7.31 -14.77 93.17
N SER A 49 -7.73 -13.67 92.60
CA SER A 49 -8.03 -12.51 93.38
C SER A 49 -9.47 -12.01 93.12
N GLN A 50 -10.09 -11.90 94.21
CA GLN A 50 -11.42 -11.55 94.60
C GLN A 50 -12.09 -10.44 93.83
N LEU A 51 -13.38 -10.64 93.51
CA LEU A 51 -14.35 -9.65 93.12
C LEU A 51 -14.53 -8.57 94.16
N ASN A 52 -14.36 -7.35 93.76
CA ASN A 52 -14.90 -6.19 94.48
C ASN A 52 -15.66 -5.28 93.50
N PRO A 53 -16.99 -5.04 93.72
CA PRO A 53 -17.78 -4.21 92.83
C PRO A 53 -17.65 -2.72 93.22
N GLN A 54 -16.91 -1.95 92.44
CA GLN A 54 -16.95 -0.48 92.60
C GLN A 54 -17.27 0.19 91.26
N LYS A 55 -18.30 1.01 91.34
CA LYS A 55 -18.87 2.08 90.49
C LYS A 55 -18.15 2.47 89.22
N PRO A 56 -18.91 2.84 88.15
CA PRO A 56 -18.33 3.33 86.88
C PRO A 56 -17.78 4.73 87.06
N GLY A 57 -16.46 4.84 87.18
CA GLY A 57 -15.74 6.12 87.09
C GLY A 57 -15.53 6.52 85.61
N TYR A 58 -15.93 7.72 85.33
CA TYR A 58 -15.69 8.45 84.06
C TYR A 58 -14.20 8.43 83.70
N ARG A 59 -13.78 7.69 82.67
CA ARG A 59 -12.45 7.73 82.13
C ARG A 59 -12.37 8.89 81.09
N PRO A 60 -11.52 9.90 81.30
CA PRO A 60 -11.24 10.88 80.26
C PRO A 60 -10.64 10.18 79.04
N GLY A 61 -11.18 10.50 77.86
CA GLY A 61 -10.82 9.89 76.61
C GLY A 61 -9.29 9.86 76.37
N ALA A 62 -8.74 8.69 76.14
CA ALA A 62 -7.36 8.54 75.77
C ALA A 62 -7.00 9.43 74.56
N PRO A 63 -5.89 10.16 74.60
CA PRO A 63 -5.49 11.06 73.47
C PRO A 63 -5.33 10.18 72.21
N LYS A 64 -6.07 10.52 71.15
CA LYS A 64 -5.93 9.86 69.84
C LYS A 64 -4.48 9.99 69.43
N LYS A 65 -3.75 8.84 69.42
CA LYS A 65 -2.37 8.78 68.91
C LYS A 65 -2.32 9.40 67.51
N GLN A 66 -1.83 10.62 67.43
CA GLN A 66 -1.53 11.28 66.15
C GLN A 66 -0.53 10.38 65.43
N ARG A 67 -0.95 9.83 64.32
CA ARG A 67 -0.14 8.97 63.44
C ARG A 67 1.04 9.83 62.95
N ARG A 68 2.25 9.63 63.53
CA ARG A 68 3.46 10.34 63.10
C ARG A 68 3.73 9.93 61.66
N VAL A 69 3.50 10.87 60.72
CA VAL A 69 3.80 10.70 59.31
C VAL A 69 5.30 10.54 59.17
N THR A 70 5.75 9.35 58.77
CA THR A 70 7.17 9.05 58.59
C THR A 70 7.78 9.97 57.52
N GLN A 71 9.06 10.33 57.69
CA GLN A 71 9.76 11.19 56.73
C GLN A 71 9.69 10.67 55.28
N ALA A 72 9.66 9.36 55.13
CA ALA A 72 9.47 8.68 53.81
C ALA A 72 8.11 9.01 53.19
N GLU A 73 7.04 9.06 53.96
CA GLU A 73 5.69 9.46 53.47
C GLU A 73 5.63 10.94 53.07
N GLN A 74 6.31 11.81 53.82
CA GLN A 74 6.39 13.22 53.47
C GLN A 74 7.17 13.45 52.17
N LEU A 75 8.28 12.71 51.94
CA LEU A 75 9.05 12.74 50.70
C LEU A 75 8.25 12.22 49.52
N ARG A 76 7.50 11.10 49.68
CA ARG A 76 6.61 10.58 48.66
C ARG A 76 5.47 11.55 48.32
N ARG A 77 4.88 12.21 49.30
CA ARG A 77 3.83 13.24 49.09
C ARG A 77 4.40 14.46 48.38
N ARG A 78 5.61 14.93 48.77
CA ARG A 78 6.29 16.04 48.04
C ARG A 78 6.64 15.69 46.63
N ARG A 79 7.13 14.44 46.35
CA ARG A 79 7.43 13.97 45.01
C ARG A 79 6.18 13.84 44.15
N ARG A 80 5.08 13.29 44.71
CA ARG A 80 3.78 13.23 44.03
C ARG A 80 3.22 14.61 43.69
N ARG A 81 3.31 15.58 44.60
CA ARG A 81 2.89 16.95 44.36
C ARG A 81 3.73 17.63 43.27
N ARG A 82 5.04 17.37 43.21
CA ARG A 82 5.90 17.89 42.15
C ARG A 82 5.55 17.26 40.80
N ILE A 83 5.33 15.94 40.74
CA ILE A 83 4.91 15.23 39.54
C ILE A 83 3.54 15.76 39.08
N LEU A 84 2.57 15.88 39.97
CA LEU A 84 1.26 16.47 39.65
C LEU A 84 1.38 17.92 39.16
N GLY A 85 2.27 18.73 39.76
CA GLY A 85 2.55 20.09 39.29
C GLY A 85 3.12 20.10 37.87
N VAL A 86 4.10 19.24 37.58
CA VAL A 86 4.69 19.13 36.24
C VAL A 86 3.64 18.66 35.24
N LEU A 87 2.81 17.65 35.59
CA LEU A 87 1.70 17.20 34.77
C LEU A 87 0.67 18.29 34.48
N ALA A 88 0.34 19.10 35.50
CA ALA A 88 -0.59 20.22 35.33
C ALA A 88 -0.01 21.30 34.40
N VAL A 89 1.28 21.62 34.50
CA VAL A 89 1.92 22.54 33.56
C VAL A 89 1.94 21.98 32.14
N LEU A 90 2.28 20.69 31.98
CA LEU A 90 2.24 20.04 30.68
C LEU A 90 0.82 20.03 30.09
N ALA A 91 -0.20 19.79 30.91
CA ALA A 91 -1.58 19.83 30.47
C ALA A 91 -2.02 21.23 30.01
N VAL A 92 -1.61 22.28 30.74
CA VAL A 92 -1.88 23.66 30.32
C VAL A 92 -1.14 24.02 29.04
N LEU A 93 0.13 23.62 28.91
CA LEU A 93 0.87 23.82 27.66
C LEU A 93 0.21 23.06 26.47
N ALA A 94 -0.18 21.82 26.67
CA ALA A 94 -0.89 21.05 25.65
C ALA A 94 -2.23 21.72 25.26
N ALA A 95 -3.00 22.19 26.24
CA ALA A 95 -4.24 22.92 25.99
C ALA A 95 -3.98 24.24 25.24
N ALA A 96 -2.93 24.97 25.59
CA ALA A 96 -2.56 26.20 24.89
C ALA A 96 -2.16 25.92 23.42
N VAL A 97 -1.39 24.85 23.17
CA VAL A 97 -1.02 24.43 21.80
C VAL A 97 -2.27 24.03 21.00
N LEU A 98 -3.16 23.24 21.59
CA LEU A 98 -4.41 22.83 20.93
C LEU A 98 -5.31 24.03 20.60
N LEU A 99 -5.43 24.99 21.52
CA LEU A 99 -6.16 26.23 21.27
C LEU A 99 -5.51 27.07 20.17
N SER A 100 -4.18 27.19 20.18
CA SER A 100 -3.45 27.91 19.12
C SER A 100 -3.66 27.27 17.75
N VAL A 101 -3.58 25.94 17.65
CA VAL A 101 -3.81 25.23 16.39
C VAL A 101 -5.24 25.45 15.89
N ASN A 102 -6.24 25.39 16.76
CA ASN A 102 -7.64 25.59 16.36
C ASN A 102 -7.98 27.04 15.98
N LEU A 103 -7.29 28.03 16.54
CA LEU A 103 -7.58 29.44 16.27
C LEU A 103 -6.77 30.01 15.10
N LEU A 104 -5.51 29.58 14.95
CA LEU A 104 -4.57 30.15 13.98
C LEU A 104 -4.61 29.44 12.62
N PHE A 105 -4.91 28.13 12.61
CA PHE A 105 -4.88 27.36 11.39
C PHE A 105 -6.30 27.03 10.90
N LYS A 106 -6.93 28.03 10.32
CA LYS A 106 -8.24 27.91 9.67
C LYS A 106 -8.10 27.94 8.16
N VAL A 107 -9.02 27.29 7.47
CA VAL A 107 -9.11 27.34 6.01
C VAL A 107 -9.54 28.76 5.58
N THR A 108 -8.63 29.50 4.99
CA THR A 108 -8.88 30.88 4.52
C THR A 108 -8.98 30.99 3.02
N ALA A 109 -8.34 30.06 2.29
CA ALA A 109 -8.34 30.07 0.84
C ALA A 109 -8.29 28.64 0.28
N PHE A 110 -8.85 28.49 -0.91
CA PHE A 110 -8.73 27.29 -1.74
C PHE A 110 -7.94 27.65 -2.99
N ARG A 111 -7.08 26.74 -3.45
CA ARG A 111 -6.38 26.85 -4.71
C ARG A 111 -6.52 25.54 -5.47
N ILE A 112 -6.90 25.63 -6.73
CA ILE A 112 -6.92 24.48 -7.64
C ILE A 112 -5.78 24.70 -8.62
N GLU A 113 -4.90 23.73 -8.76
CA GLU A 113 -3.75 23.75 -9.65
C GLU A 113 -3.52 22.38 -10.28
N ASN A 114 -2.82 22.34 -11.42
CA ASN A 114 -2.37 21.08 -12.00
C ASN A 114 -1.15 20.53 -11.23
N PHE A 115 -0.76 19.28 -11.49
CA PHE A 115 0.42 18.69 -10.85
C PHE A 115 1.73 19.39 -11.20
N ASP A 116 1.80 20.05 -12.34
CA ASP A 116 2.91 20.93 -12.78
C ASP A 116 2.83 22.35 -12.20
N ARG A 117 1.82 22.62 -11.33
CA ARG A 117 1.54 23.92 -10.69
C ARG A 117 1.07 25.01 -11.66
N THR A 118 0.64 24.67 -12.85
CA THR A 118 -0.01 25.63 -13.74
C THR A 118 -1.35 26.09 -13.20
N THR A 119 -1.65 27.37 -13.39
CA THR A 119 -2.92 28.02 -13.03
C THR A 119 -3.35 28.97 -14.14
N PRO A 120 -4.63 29.00 -14.53
CA PRO A 120 -5.74 28.20 -14.03
C PRO A 120 -5.52 26.70 -14.31
N ALA A 121 -6.01 25.84 -13.41
CA ALA A 121 -5.93 24.40 -13.60
C ALA A 121 -6.78 23.97 -14.79
N ASP A 122 -6.27 23.01 -15.57
CA ASP A 122 -7.10 22.24 -16.48
C ASP A 122 -7.89 21.23 -15.65
N THR A 123 -9.19 21.40 -15.56
CA THR A 123 -10.11 20.57 -14.77
C THR A 123 -11.00 19.70 -15.67
N GLY A 124 -10.74 19.69 -16.97
CA GLY A 124 -11.51 18.94 -17.95
C GLY A 124 -12.95 19.44 -18.04
N ILE A 125 -13.91 18.56 -17.79
CA ILE A 125 -15.34 18.87 -17.88
C ILE A 125 -15.92 19.58 -16.65
N TYR A 126 -15.17 19.63 -15.53
CA TYR A 126 -15.64 20.19 -14.28
C TYR A 126 -15.21 21.64 -14.12
N SER A 127 -16.05 22.44 -13.48
CA SER A 127 -15.67 23.78 -13.03
C SER A 127 -14.90 23.73 -11.70
N GLY A 128 -14.17 24.81 -11.40
CA GLY A 128 -13.55 24.93 -10.07
C GLY A 128 -14.58 24.90 -8.92
N GLU A 129 -15.80 25.40 -9.17
CA GLU A 129 -16.87 25.36 -8.18
C GLU A 129 -17.37 23.95 -7.93
N ASP A 130 -17.45 23.09 -8.96
CA ASP A 130 -17.84 21.68 -8.81
C ASP A 130 -16.84 20.94 -7.93
N ILE A 131 -15.54 21.20 -8.13
CA ILE A 131 -14.47 20.61 -7.32
C ILE A 131 -14.57 21.06 -5.85
N LEU A 132 -14.78 22.35 -5.61
CA LEU A 132 -14.92 22.88 -4.25
C LEU A 132 -16.18 22.36 -3.55
N ASN A 133 -17.29 22.25 -4.28
CA ASN A 133 -18.54 21.69 -3.75
C ASN A 133 -18.38 20.20 -3.40
N ALA A 134 -17.70 19.42 -4.27
CA ALA A 134 -17.44 18.01 -4.01
C ALA A 134 -16.42 17.80 -2.88
N LEU A 135 -15.50 18.74 -2.65
CA LEU A 135 -14.53 18.71 -1.58
C LEU A 135 -15.17 18.77 -0.19
N GLN A 136 -16.30 19.49 -0.07
CA GLN A 136 -17.06 19.63 1.19
C GLN A 136 -16.18 20.05 2.38
N ILE A 137 -15.35 21.05 2.19
CA ILE A 137 -14.57 21.71 3.24
C ILE A 137 -15.12 23.12 3.41
N GLU A 138 -15.60 23.43 4.60
CA GLU A 138 -16.13 24.76 4.90
C GLU A 138 -14.99 25.76 5.12
N GLN A 139 -15.20 26.98 4.63
CA GLN A 139 -14.32 28.10 4.97
C GLN A 139 -14.34 28.33 6.48
N ASP A 140 -13.25 28.79 7.07
CA ASP A 140 -13.06 28.96 8.52
C ASP A 140 -13.02 27.66 9.34
N SER A 141 -13.18 26.47 8.74
CA SER A 141 -12.97 25.20 9.41
C SER A 141 -11.49 25.00 9.80
N ASN A 142 -11.23 24.08 10.73
CA ASN A 142 -9.86 23.77 11.14
C ASN A 142 -9.10 23.07 10.00
N LEU A 143 -7.95 23.62 9.62
CA LEU A 143 -7.09 23.11 8.55
C LEU A 143 -6.60 21.66 8.79
N PHE A 144 -6.46 21.25 10.05
CA PHE A 144 -6.08 19.90 10.46
C PHE A 144 -7.27 19.04 10.88
N GLY A 145 -8.51 19.52 10.68
CA GLY A 145 -9.73 18.83 11.10
C GLY A 145 -10.19 17.72 10.13
N PHE A 146 -9.55 17.57 8.98
CA PHE A 146 -9.91 16.58 7.96
C PHE A 146 -8.67 15.82 7.47
N SER A 147 -8.89 14.64 6.90
CA SER A 147 -7.84 13.86 6.26
C SER A 147 -7.74 14.26 4.78
N THR A 148 -6.59 14.73 4.35
CA THR A 148 -6.33 15.08 2.94
C THR A 148 -6.50 13.88 2.01
N ALA A 149 -6.03 12.70 2.43
CA ALA A 149 -6.19 11.47 1.65
C ALA A 149 -7.67 11.06 1.49
N ALA A 150 -8.47 11.16 2.58
CA ALA A 150 -9.91 10.87 2.51
C ALA A 150 -10.64 11.87 1.60
N LYS A 151 -10.26 13.15 1.64
CA LYS A 151 -10.84 14.16 0.76
C LYS A 151 -10.44 13.97 -0.71
N ALA A 152 -9.20 13.58 -0.99
CA ALA A 152 -8.76 13.22 -2.34
C ALA A 152 -9.54 12.02 -2.89
N GLN A 153 -9.75 10.99 -2.07
CA GLN A 153 -10.56 9.82 -2.44
C GLN A 153 -12.03 10.19 -2.68
N GLN A 154 -12.62 11.03 -1.80
CA GLN A 154 -13.99 11.54 -1.97
C GLN A 154 -14.14 12.29 -3.31
N LEU A 155 -13.20 13.17 -3.64
CA LEU A 155 -13.18 13.89 -4.91
C LEU A 155 -13.05 12.94 -6.09
N SER A 156 -12.14 11.98 -6.03
CA SER A 156 -11.92 11.02 -7.09
C SER A 156 -13.16 10.18 -7.40
N GLN A 157 -13.97 9.85 -6.39
CA GLN A 157 -15.23 9.12 -6.55
C GLN A 157 -16.37 10.01 -7.04
N ALA A 158 -16.46 11.23 -6.50
CA ALA A 158 -17.52 12.18 -6.87
C ALA A 158 -17.35 12.77 -8.27
N LEU A 159 -16.10 12.91 -8.72
CA LEU A 159 -15.72 13.51 -9.99
C LEU A 159 -14.86 12.53 -10.81
N PRO A 160 -15.49 11.53 -11.48
CA PRO A 160 -14.78 10.46 -12.17
C PRO A 160 -13.79 10.95 -13.23
N TYR A 161 -14.13 12.03 -13.97
CA TYR A 161 -13.28 12.59 -15.02
C TYR A 161 -12.09 13.44 -14.50
N LEU A 162 -11.75 13.30 -13.21
CA LEU A 162 -10.45 13.69 -12.69
C LEU A 162 -9.63 12.41 -12.48
N ASP A 163 -8.58 12.23 -13.28
CA ASP A 163 -7.77 11.01 -13.29
C ASP A 163 -6.92 10.90 -12.03
N ARG A 164 -6.29 12.00 -11.65
CA ARG A 164 -5.52 12.11 -10.44
C ARG A 164 -5.94 13.31 -9.62
N VAL A 165 -6.13 13.08 -8.33
CA VAL A 165 -6.50 14.11 -7.36
C VAL A 165 -5.60 14.01 -6.14
N GLN A 166 -5.04 15.13 -5.71
CA GLN A 166 -4.28 15.25 -4.48
C GLN A 166 -4.75 16.48 -3.72
N VAL A 167 -4.97 16.34 -2.43
CA VAL A 167 -5.32 17.45 -1.55
C VAL A 167 -4.16 17.69 -0.60
N ASP A 168 -3.61 18.89 -0.64
CA ASP A 168 -2.48 19.32 0.19
C ASP A 168 -2.89 20.48 1.09
N ILE A 169 -2.17 20.63 2.19
CA ILE A 169 -2.31 21.74 3.12
C ILE A 169 -1.11 22.66 2.99
N GLN A 170 -1.34 23.92 2.65
CA GLN A 170 -0.32 24.96 2.65
C GLN A 170 -0.58 25.95 3.79
N LEU A 171 0.35 26.00 4.74
CA LEU A 171 0.25 26.95 5.85
C LEU A 171 0.37 28.41 5.38
N PRO A 172 -0.31 29.36 6.04
CA PRO A 172 -1.06 29.19 7.29
C PRO A 172 -2.50 28.69 7.17
N GLY A 173 -3.16 28.75 6.00
CA GLY A 173 -4.59 28.51 5.90
C GLY A 173 -5.10 28.15 4.50
N THR A 174 -4.27 27.64 3.60
CA THR A 174 -4.67 27.33 2.23
C THR A 174 -4.80 25.83 2.02
N VAL A 175 -5.92 25.41 1.44
CA VAL A 175 -6.11 24.04 0.91
C VAL A 175 -5.79 24.09 -0.58
N VAL A 176 -4.84 23.27 -1.02
CA VAL A 176 -4.43 23.15 -2.42
C VAL A 176 -4.95 21.84 -2.95
N VAL A 177 -5.77 21.91 -3.98
CA VAL A 177 -6.31 20.74 -4.71
C VAL A 177 -5.57 20.64 -6.03
N LYS A 178 -4.76 19.59 -6.18
CA LYS A 178 -4.10 19.28 -7.44
C LYS A 178 -4.94 18.30 -8.22
N VAL A 179 -5.17 18.60 -9.48
CA VAL A 179 -6.02 17.81 -10.36
C VAL A 179 -5.34 17.55 -11.70
N GLU A 180 -5.71 16.43 -12.31
CA GLU A 180 -5.35 16.05 -13.66
C GLU A 180 -6.63 15.51 -14.32
N PRO A 181 -7.08 16.07 -15.46
CA PRO A 181 -8.29 15.62 -16.13
C PRO A 181 -8.10 14.22 -16.71
N ALA A 182 -9.18 13.44 -16.71
CA ALA A 182 -9.23 12.12 -17.32
C ALA A 182 -9.84 12.22 -18.73
N THR A 183 -9.26 11.46 -19.65
CA THR A 183 -9.80 11.23 -20.99
C THR A 183 -10.24 9.79 -21.13
N GLU A 184 -11.35 9.57 -21.85
CA GLU A 184 -11.80 8.22 -22.19
C GLU A 184 -10.79 7.57 -23.16
N ARG A 185 -10.22 6.44 -22.79
CA ARG A 185 -9.21 5.76 -23.59
C ARG A 185 -9.60 4.32 -23.93
N PHE A 186 -10.01 3.57 -22.92
CA PHE A 186 -10.25 2.15 -23.07
C PHE A 186 -11.71 1.79 -22.85
N ALA A 187 -12.16 0.77 -23.56
CA ALA A 187 -13.40 0.07 -23.30
C ALA A 187 -13.08 -1.37 -22.87
N VAL A 188 -13.47 -1.73 -21.66
CA VAL A 188 -13.27 -3.06 -21.07
C VAL A 188 -14.62 -3.76 -20.96
N PRO A 189 -14.78 -4.97 -21.54
CA PRO A 189 -16.02 -5.73 -21.38
C PRO A 189 -16.14 -6.30 -19.98
N TYR A 190 -17.34 -6.27 -19.41
CA TYR A 190 -17.68 -6.94 -18.15
C TYR A 190 -19.08 -7.58 -18.26
N ASP A 191 -19.49 -8.38 -17.25
CA ASP A 191 -20.80 -9.02 -17.25
C ASP A 191 -21.93 -8.00 -16.99
N GLY A 192 -22.29 -7.25 -17.95
CA GLY A 192 -23.31 -6.18 -17.87
C GLY A 192 -23.10 -5.06 -18.88
N GLY A 193 -22.03 -5.12 -19.66
CA GLY A 193 -21.74 -4.09 -20.66
C GLY A 193 -20.27 -3.76 -20.80
N TRP A 194 -19.98 -2.47 -20.85
CA TRP A 194 -18.63 -1.95 -21.07
C TRP A 194 -18.29 -0.90 -20.00
N ALA A 195 -17.15 -1.09 -19.35
CA ALA A 195 -16.56 -0.06 -18.50
C ALA A 195 -15.62 0.82 -19.34
N ILE A 196 -15.84 2.12 -19.30
CA ILE A 196 -15.02 3.09 -20.03
C ILE A 196 -14.00 3.66 -19.06
N LEU A 197 -12.71 3.50 -19.40
CA LEU A 197 -11.59 3.78 -18.52
C LEU A 197 -10.68 4.87 -19.07
N SER A 198 -10.01 5.56 -18.15
CA SER A 198 -8.92 6.49 -18.49
C SER A 198 -7.60 5.74 -18.77
N ASP A 199 -6.55 6.51 -19.12
CA ASP A 199 -5.18 6.00 -19.28
C ASP A 199 -4.63 5.33 -18.01
N ARG A 200 -5.16 5.67 -16.83
CA ARG A 200 -4.79 5.09 -15.53
C ARG A 200 -5.74 4.00 -15.04
N LEU A 201 -6.53 3.45 -15.96
CA LEU A 201 -7.52 2.39 -15.68
C LEU A 201 -8.59 2.82 -14.66
N LYS A 202 -8.88 4.11 -14.55
CA LYS A 202 -9.98 4.61 -13.74
C LYS A 202 -11.29 4.50 -14.52
N ILE A 203 -12.34 3.96 -13.89
CA ILE A 203 -13.67 3.85 -14.49
C ILE A 203 -14.33 5.23 -14.51
N LEU A 204 -14.54 5.75 -15.69
CA LEU A 204 -15.15 7.07 -15.93
C LEU A 204 -16.66 6.97 -16.03
N ARG A 205 -17.16 5.97 -16.75
CA ARG A 205 -18.58 5.64 -16.89
C ARG A 205 -18.78 4.19 -17.32
N LEU A 206 -20.02 3.74 -17.23
CA LEU A 206 -20.47 2.44 -17.76
C LEU A 206 -21.30 2.68 -19.02
N ALA A 207 -21.26 1.76 -19.96
CA ALA A 207 -21.98 1.82 -21.24
C ALA A 207 -22.55 0.45 -21.60
N ASP A 208 -23.71 0.41 -22.23
CA ASP A 208 -24.35 -0.83 -22.68
C ASP A 208 -23.64 -1.42 -23.93
N SER A 209 -22.95 -0.59 -24.68
CA SER A 209 -22.21 -0.99 -25.90
C SER A 209 -20.87 -0.28 -25.96
N ARG A 210 -19.89 -0.89 -26.64
CA ARG A 210 -18.59 -0.28 -26.89
C ARG A 210 -18.79 0.98 -27.76
N PRO A 211 -18.29 2.15 -27.37
CA PRO A 211 -18.29 3.34 -28.20
C PRO A 211 -17.41 3.12 -29.43
N ASP A 212 -17.84 3.69 -30.57
CA ASP A 212 -17.07 3.62 -31.82
C ASP A 212 -15.71 4.32 -31.69
N GLY A 213 -14.69 3.71 -32.28
CA GLY A 213 -13.32 4.28 -32.29
C GLY A 213 -12.57 4.18 -30.95
N MET A 214 -13.17 3.60 -29.91
CA MET A 214 -12.51 3.41 -28.63
C MET A 214 -11.67 2.13 -28.63
N LEU A 215 -10.50 2.20 -28.02
CA LEU A 215 -9.57 1.08 -27.90
C LEU A 215 -10.16 0.01 -26.97
N SER A 216 -10.31 -1.23 -27.48
CA SER A 216 -10.77 -2.35 -26.69
C SER A 216 -9.60 -2.88 -25.85
N LEU A 217 -9.81 -3.04 -24.54
CA LEU A 217 -8.80 -3.59 -23.65
C LEU A 217 -9.32 -4.88 -23.02
N SER A 218 -8.65 -5.99 -23.35
CA SER A 218 -8.87 -7.30 -22.72
C SER A 218 -7.86 -7.48 -21.59
N MET A 219 -8.36 -7.70 -20.37
CA MET A 219 -7.56 -7.96 -19.19
C MET A 219 -8.23 -9.00 -18.30
N THR A 220 -7.48 -9.65 -17.45
CA THR A 220 -8.05 -10.54 -16.43
C THR A 220 -8.58 -9.69 -15.29
N LEU A 221 -9.85 -9.85 -14.97
CA LEU A 221 -10.54 -9.24 -13.86
C LEU A 221 -10.80 -10.29 -12.79
N ASP A 222 -10.91 -9.87 -11.54
CA ASP A 222 -11.34 -10.76 -10.46
C ASP A 222 -12.78 -11.26 -10.71
N ASP A 223 -13.07 -12.52 -10.31
CA ASP A 223 -14.41 -13.14 -10.44
C ASP A 223 -15.51 -12.31 -9.72
N THR A 224 -15.14 -11.45 -8.77
CA THR A 224 -16.04 -10.59 -8.02
C THR A 224 -16.02 -9.14 -8.51
N PHE A 225 -15.50 -8.90 -9.71
CA PHE A 225 -15.38 -7.54 -10.25
C PHE A 225 -16.76 -6.88 -10.39
N ASP A 226 -16.99 -5.84 -9.59
CA ASP A 226 -18.15 -4.96 -9.66
C ASP A 226 -17.68 -3.53 -10.02
N PRO A 227 -17.92 -3.08 -11.26
CA PRO A 227 -17.40 -1.80 -11.73
C PRO A 227 -18.08 -0.63 -11.00
N GLN A 228 -17.31 0.10 -10.20
CA GLN A 228 -17.75 1.32 -9.55
C GLN A 228 -17.16 2.54 -10.27
N VAL A 229 -18.01 3.43 -10.76
CA VAL A 229 -17.57 4.68 -11.39
C VAL A 229 -16.72 5.48 -10.41
N GLY A 230 -15.55 5.96 -10.87
CA GLY A 230 -14.57 6.66 -10.06
C GLY A 230 -13.53 5.77 -9.34
N SER A 231 -13.67 4.45 -9.39
CA SER A 231 -12.66 3.51 -8.90
C SER A 231 -11.60 3.21 -9.97
N THR A 232 -10.42 2.80 -9.55
CA THR A 232 -9.35 2.31 -10.45
C THR A 232 -9.42 0.80 -10.54
N VAL A 233 -9.29 0.27 -11.74
CA VAL A 233 -9.23 -1.18 -11.98
C VAL A 233 -7.78 -1.63 -11.84
N GLU A 234 -7.55 -2.61 -10.98
CA GLU A 234 -6.29 -3.32 -10.88
C GLU A 234 -6.45 -4.65 -11.64
N PRO A 235 -5.82 -4.83 -12.82
CA PRO A 235 -5.88 -6.08 -13.53
C PRO A 235 -5.26 -7.21 -12.69
N ALA A 236 -5.93 -8.37 -12.62
CA ALA A 236 -5.33 -9.54 -12.01
C ALA A 236 -4.09 -9.93 -12.83
N SER A 237 -2.96 -10.11 -12.17
CA SER A 237 -1.72 -10.53 -12.82
C SER A 237 -1.80 -12.02 -13.10
N TYR A 238 -1.96 -12.39 -14.34
CA TYR A 238 -1.92 -13.78 -14.80
C TYR A 238 -0.78 -13.97 -15.80
N ASN A 239 -0.02 -15.05 -15.62
CA ASN A 239 1.04 -15.43 -16.54
C ASN A 239 1.03 -16.95 -16.71
N SER A 240 0.53 -17.43 -17.85
CA SER A 240 0.35 -18.85 -18.12
C SER A 240 1.65 -19.66 -18.09
N LEU A 241 2.80 -19.02 -18.23
CA LEU A 241 4.10 -19.67 -18.13
C LEU A 241 4.58 -19.86 -16.69
N LEU A 242 4.11 -19.01 -15.76
CA LEU A 242 4.47 -19.05 -14.35
C LEU A 242 3.38 -19.72 -13.49
N ASP A 243 2.12 -19.53 -13.86
CA ASP A 243 0.95 -20.02 -13.14
C ASP A 243 0.44 -21.36 -13.65
N ALA A 244 1.22 -22.06 -14.51
CA ALA A 244 0.87 -23.41 -14.93
C ALA A 244 0.81 -24.31 -13.69
N PRO A 245 -0.35 -24.94 -13.37
CA PRO A 245 -0.43 -25.83 -12.24
C PRO A 245 0.57 -26.97 -12.45
N GLU A 246 1.37 -27.25 -11.45
CA GLU A 246 2.29 -28.40 -11.39
C GLU A 246 1.47 -29.71 -11.39
N GLN A 247 0.80 -29.99 -12.50
CA GLN A 247 0.06 -31.20 -12.77
C GLN A 247 0.82 -32.09 -13.74
N ALA A 248 1.99 -32.57 -13.33
CA ALA A 248 2.59 -33.69 -14.03
C ALA A 248 3.60 -34.45 -13.16
N ALA A 249 3.22 -34.94 -12.01
CA ALA A 249 3.98 -36.02 -11.37
C ALA A 249 3.11 -36.81 -10.38
N ALA A 250 2.03 -37.40 -10.85
CA ALA A 250 1.31 -38.43 -10.10
C ALA A 250 0.79 -39.53 -11.04
N SER A 251 1.67 -40.23 -11.74
CA SER A 251 1.42 -41.56 -12.22
C SER A 251 2.75 -42.25 -12.45
N GLY A 252 3.23 -42.95 -11.44
CA GLY A 252 4.47 -43.72 -11.54
C GLY A 252 4.75 -44.45 -10.24
N ASP A 253 4.13 -45.58 -10.10
CA ASP A 253 4.57 -46.80 -9.41
C ASP A 253 5.57 -46.75 -8.25
N ALA A 254 5.19 -47.41 -7.18
CA ALA A 254 5.95 -47.60 -5.95
C ALA A 254 7.30 -48.31 -6.21
N ALA A 255 8.40 -47.65 -5.87
CA ALA A 255 9.70 -48.29 -5.64
C ALA A 255 10.39 -47.64 -4.39
N GLU A 256 11.00 -48.51 -3.61
CA GLU A 256 11.65 -48.29 -2.31
C GLU A 256 12.62 -47.10 -2.24
N PRO A 257 12.77 -46.47 -1.04
CA PRO A 257 13.61 -45.28 -0.91
C PRO A 257 15.10 -45.66 -0.81
N THR A 258 15.87 -45.35 -1.81
CA THR A 258 17.33 -45.25 -1.75
C THR A 258 17.73 -43.86 -1.22
N PRO A 259 18.71 -43.75 -0.28
CA PRO A 259 19.08 -42.45 0.24
C PRO A 259 19.72 -41.57 -0.83
N THR A 260 19.03 -40.51 -1.18
CA THR A 260 19.48 -39.49 -2.13
C THR A 260 20.53 -38.57 -1.48
N PRO A 261 21.63 -38.24 -2.16
CA PRO A 261 22.57 -37.22 -1.71
C PRO A 261 21.87 -35.85 -1.68
N THR A 262 22.10 -35.12 -0.63
CA THR A 262 21.61 -33.73 -0.41
C THR A 262 21.84 -32.91 -1.67
N ALA A 263 20.81 -32.68 -2.44
CA ALA A 263 20.81 -31.72 -3.53
C ALA A 263 20.95 -30.31 -2.93
N THR A 264 22.06 -29.65 -3.24
CA THR A 264 22.19 -28.21 -3.05
C THR A 264 21.02 -27.57 -3.76
N ALA A 265 20.16 -26.90 -3.00
CA ALA A 265 19.01 -26.17 -3.55
C ALA A 265 19.53 -25.23 -4.64
N ALA A 266 19.03 -25.40 -5.86
CA ALA A 266 19.23 -24.40 -6.90
C ALA A 266 18.72 -23.05 -6.39
N PRO A 267 19.36 -21.92 -6.71
CA PRO A 267 18.86 -20.63 -6.30
C PRO A 267 17.43 -20.49 -6.80
N GLU A 268 16.50 -20.27 -5.88
CA GLU A 268 15.10 -19.96 -6.17
C GLU A 268 15.11 -18.68 -7.01
N VAL A 269 14.83 -18.79 -8.30
CA VAL A 269 14.68 -17.65 -9.19
C VAL A 269 13.33 -17.04 -8.85
N VAL A 270 13.37 -16.03 -7.99
CA VAL A 270 12.18 -15.21 -7.70
C VAL A 270 11.90 -14.39 -8.97
N TYR A 271 11.00 -14.85 -9.80
CA TYR A 271 10.45 -14.05 -10.89
C TYR A 271 9.60 -12.94 -10.25
N LEU A 272 10.12 -11.72 -10.23
CA LEU A 272 9.33 -10.53 -9.91
C LEU A 272 8.29 -10.39 -11.03
N GLN A 273 7.03 -10.71 -10.71
CA GLN A 273 5.93 -10.48 -11.64
C GLN A 273 5.70 -8.97 -11.73
N THR A 274 5.88 -8.42 -12.92
CA THR A 274 5.54 -7.02 -13.19
C THR A 274 4.01 -6.89 -13.14
N PRO A 275 3.44 -5.92 -12.42
CA PRO A 275 1.99 -5.70 -12.41
C PRO A 275 1.48 -5.46 -13.84
N ALA A 276 0.31 -6.02 -14.17
CA ALA A 276 -0.28 -5.87 -15.51
C ALA A 276 -0.52 -4.39 -15.87
N SER A 277 -0.81 -3.54 -14.89
CA SER A 277 -0.92 -2.09 -15.07
C SER A 277 0.40 -1.45 -15.53
N GLU A 278 1.54 -1.89 -15.01
CA GLU A 278 2.86 -1.38 -15.40
C GLU A 278 3.24 -1.87 -16.81
N VAL A 279 2.95 -3.13 -17.13
CA VAL A 279 3.14 -3.68 -18.48
C VAL A 279 2.32 -2.91 -19.51
N LEU A 280 1.05 -2.61 -19.19
CA LEU A 280 0.20 -1.78 -20.06
C LEU A 280 0.76 -0.38 -20.27
N GLN A 281 1.21 0.29 -19.22
CA GLN A 281 1.82 1.62 -19.30
C GLN A 281 3.06 1.62 -20.21
N THR A 282 3.92 0.62 -20.04
CA THR A 282 5.11 0.43 -20.88
C THR A 282 4.72 0.20 -22.34
N LEU A 283 3.76 -0.68 -22.58
CA LEU A 283 3.24 -0.97 -23.93
C LEU A 283 2.70 0.29 -24.62
N LEU A 284 1.88 1.09 -23.90
CA LEU A 284 1.31 2.31 -24.45
C LEU A 284 2.37 3.36 -24.76
N THR A 285 3.36 3.50 -23.88
CA THR A 285 4.48 4.43 -24.09
C THR A 285 5.26 4.06 -25.35
N GLU A 286 5.61 2.78 -25.50
CA GLU A 286 6.33 2.30 -26.68
C GLU A 286 5.50 2.42 -27.97
N LEU A 287 4.19 2.16 -27.92
CA LEU A 287 3.30 2.35 -29.07
C LEU A 287 3.26 3.81 -29.53
N HIS A 288 3.28 4.78 -28.61
CA HIS A 288 3.36 6.20 -28.94
C HIS A 288 4.72 6.57 -29.52
N GLU A 289 5.81 6.07 -28.94
CA GLU A 289 7.16 6.36 -29.43
C GLU A 289 7.43 5.80 -30.84
N LYS A 290 6.72 4.76 -31.23
CA LYS A 290 6.85 4.13 -32.56
C LYS A 290 5.76 4.60 -33.56
N ASP A 291 4.95 5.61 -33.20
CA ASP A 291 3.85 6.13 -34.02
C ASP A 291 2.81 5.06 -34.44
N LEU A 292 2.66 4.00 -33.64
CA LEU A 292 1.71 2.93 -33.89
C LEU A 292 0.37 3.13 -33.21
N PHE A 293 0.33 3.95 -32.18
CA PHE A 293 -0.81 4.07 -31.26
C PHE A 293 -2.13 4.37 -31.95
N ASP A 294 -2.15 5.31 -32.90
CA ASP A 294 -3.37 5.71 -33.63
C ASP A 294 -3.96 4.60 -34.50
N GLY A 295 -3.15 3.61 -34.83
CA GLY A 295 -3.61 2.45 -35.57
C GLY A 295 -4.11 1.28 -34.70
N ILE A 296 -3.90 1.33 -33.39
CA ILE A 296 -4.31 0.24 -32.49
C ILE A 296 -5.80 0.35 -32.19
N THR A 297 -6.51 -0.77 -32.34
CA THR A 297 -7.94 -0.88 -32.06
C THR A 297 -8.27 -1.77 -30.89
N ALA A 298 -7.36 -2.69 -30.55
CA ALA A 298 -7.50 -3.54 -29.36
C ALA A 298 -6.13 -3.88 -28.76
N VAL A 299 -6.11 -4.03 -27.45
CA VAL A 299 -4.97 -4.50 -26.65
C VAL A 299 -5.44 -5.66 -25.80
N ASP A 300 -4.67 -6.74 -25.77
CA ASP A 300 -4.93 -7.90 -24.94
C ASP A 300 -3.74 -8.15 -24.00
N ILE A 301 -3.99 -7.98 -22.72
CA ILE A 301 -3.06 -8.23 -21.60
C ILE A 301 -3.66 -9.23 -20.58
N ALA A 302 -4.68 -9.99 -20.99
CA ALA A 302 -5.30 -10.97 -20.11
C ALA A 302 -4.30 -12.04 -19.65
N ASP A 303 -3.35 -12.40 -20.50
CA ASP A 303 -2.21 -13.25 -20.17
C ASP A 303 -0.90 -12.52 -20.49
N LEU A 304 -0.12 -12.19 -19.47
CA LEU A 304 1.15 -11.47 -19.61
C LEU A 304 2.24 -12.26 -20.33
N SER A 305 2.06 -13.54 -20.54
CA SER A 305 2.94 -14.36 -21.39
C SER A 305 2.55 -14.32 -22.88
N ARG A 306 1.37 -13.77 -23.21
CA ARG A 306 0.79 -13.78 -24.56
C ARG A 306 0.18 -12.42 -24.96
N ILE A 307 0.83 -11.35 -24.56
CA ILE A 307 0.41 -9.98 -24.88
C ILE A 307 0.25 -9.85 -26.38
N SER A 308 -0.86 -9.26 -26.83
CA SER A 308 -1.10 -8.97 -28.24
C SER A 308 -1.83 -7.64 -28.44
N VAL A 309 -1.66 -7.03 -29.60
CA VAL A 309 -2.39 -5.84 -30.03
C VAL A 309 -3.00 -6.06 -31.41
N VAL A 310 -4.09 -5.37 -31.71
CA VAL A 310 -4.72 -5.40 -33.03
C VAL A 310 -4.51 -4.05 -33.70
N TYR A 311 -3.93 -4.08 -34.89
CA TYR A 311 -3.67 -2.90 -35.70
C TYR A 311 -4.67 -2.77 -36.85
N GLN A 312 -5.38 -1.64 -36.90
CA GLN A 312 -6.39 -1.29 -37.92
C GLN A 312 -7.47 -2.38 -38.16
N ASP A 313 -7.87 -3.11 -37.12
CA ASP A 313 -8.80 -4.25 -37.19
C ASP A 313 -8.42 -5.30 -38.24
N ARG A 314 -7.15 -5.39 -38.63
CA ARG A 314 -6.68 -6.28 -39.70
C ARG A 314 -5.49 -7.15 -39.33
N ILE A 315 -4.58 -6.67 -38.52
CA ILE A 315 -3.37 -7.42 -38.15
C ILE A 315 -3.34 -7.58 -36.62
N ARG A 316 -3.32 -8.82 -36.16
CA ARG A 316 -3.02 -9.15 -34.77
C ARG A 316 -1.50 -9.25 -34.61
N VAL A 317 -0.91 -8.40 -33.82
CA VAL A 317 0.51 -8.45 -33.47
C VAL A 317 0.68 -9.19 -32.15
N VAL A 318 1.34 -10.33 -32.17
CA VAL A 318 1.64 -11.14 -30.98
C VAL A 318 3.02 -10.74 -30.45
N LEU A 319 3.05 -10.16 -29.27
CA LEU A 319 4.27 -9.69 -28.60
C LEU A 319 4.83 -10.74 -27.63
N GLY A 320 3.99 -11.69 -27.18
CA GLY A 320 4.35 -12.66 -26.15
C GLY A 320 4.48 -11.99 -24.78
N ASN A 321 5.57 -12.24 -24.05
CA ASN A 321 5.82 -11.61 -22.76
C ASN A 321 6.32 -10.16 -22.88
N ASP A 322 6.45 -9.48 -21.75
CA ASP A 322 6.91 -8.10 -21.62
C ASP A 322 8.41 -7.87 -21.89
N THR A 323 9.18 -8.96 -22.04
CA THR A 323 10.63 -8.87 -22.26
C THR A 323 10.96 -8.28 -23.64
N ASN A 324 11.91 -7.34 -23.69
CA ASN A 324 12.33 -6.68 -24.94
C ASN A 324 11.19 -5.97 -25.72
N MET A 325 10.20 -5.42 -25.03
CA MET A 325 9.01 -4.79 -25.61
C MET A 325 9.36 -3.73 -26.68
N GLU A 326 10.33 -2.85 -26.37
CA GLU A 326 10.83 -1.84 -27.29
C GLU A 326 11.30 -2.44 -28.63
N TYR A 327 12.11 -3.51 -28.59
CA TYR A 327 12.63 -4.14 -29.80
C TYR A 327 11.52 -4.81 -30.62
N LYS A 328 10.61 -5.54 -29.94
CA LYS A 328 9.46 -6.20 -30.59
C LYS A 328 8.54 -5.20 -31.29
N LEU A 329 8.24 -4.08 -30.63
CA LEU A 329 7.38 -3.04 -31.21
C LEU A 329 8.09 -2.28 -32.33
N ARG A 330 9.41 -2.07 -32.24
CA ARG A 330 10.19 -1.52 -33.36
C ARG A 330 10.13 -2.45 -34.59
N LEU A 331 10.26 -3.74 -34.40
CA LEU A 331 10.16 -4.71 -35.47
C LEU A 331 8.76 -4.74 -36.06
N ALA A 332 7.73 -4.71 -35.21
CA ALA A 332 6.34 -4.61 -35.64
C ALA A 332 6.07 -3.32 -36.40
N ALA A 333 6.62 -2.18 -35.97
CA ALA A 333 6.48 -0.88 -36.65
C ALA A 333 7.00 -0.95 -38.08
N VAL A 334 8.21 -1.49 -38.28
CA VAL A 334 8.79 -1.67 -39.63
C VAL A 334 7.87 -2.59 -40.47
N ALA A 335 7.41 -3.71 -39.93
CA ALA A 335 6.54 -4.62 -40.66
C ALA A 335 5.16 -4.03 -41.01
N LEU A 336 4.64 -3.10 -40.22
CA LEU A 336 3.31 -2.51 -40.39
C LEU A 336 3.32 -1.24 -41.23
N THR A 337 4.41 -0.43 -41.19
CA THR A 337 4.43 0.94 -41.71
C THR A 337 5.46 1.18 -42.81
N ASP A 338 6.43 0.27 -43.01
CA ASP A 338 7.46 0.45 -44.05
C ASP A 338 6.81 0.32 -45.44
N PRO A 339 6.95 1.34 -46.32
CA PRO A 339 6.28 1.33 -47.62
C PRO A 339 6.88 0.32 -48.61
N ASP A 340 8.14 -0.10 -48.42
CA ASP A 340 8.86 -0.97 -49.36
C ASP A 340 8.90 -2.45 -48.92
N GLN A 341 8.94 -2.68 -47.60
CA GLN A 341 9.09 -4.04 -47.03
C GLN A 341 7.97 -4.40 -46.05
N GLY A 342 7.06 -3.48 -45.76
CA GLY A 342 5.95 -3.69 -44.85
C GLY A 342 4.76 -4.42 -45.45
N LEU A 343 3.80 -4.78 -44.59
CA LEU A 343 2.55 -5.38 -44.98
C LEU A 343 1.68 -4.43 -45.78
N LEU A 344 1.05 -4.93 -46.83
CA LEU A 344 0.15 -4.13 -47.66
C LEU A 344 -1.13 -3.77 -46.88
N PRO A 345 -1.82 -2.67 -47.22
CA PRO A 345 -3.08 -2.29 -46.57
C PRO A 345 -4.20 -3.37 -46.72
N ALA A 346 -4.10 -4.25 -47.70
CA ALA A 346 -5.04 -5.33 -47.91
C ALA A 346 -4.73 -6.60 -47.08
N ASP A 347 -3.50 -6.69 -46.55
CA ASP A 347 -3.09 -7.88 -45.79
C ASP A 347 -3.85 -7.99 -44.47
N ARG A 348 -4.27 -9.19 -44.13
CA ARG A 348 -4.94 -9.56 -42.90
C ARG A 348 -4.28 -10.78 -42.30
N GLY A 349 -4.19 -10.88 -41.01
CA GLY A 349 -3.60 -12.06 -40.36
C GLY A 349 -2.92 -11.76 -39.05
N THR A 350 -1.95 -12.59 -38.73
CA THR A 350 -1.18 -12.49 -37.47
C THR A 350 0.29 -12.22 -37.76
N LEU A 351 0.82 -11.19 -37.16
CA LEU A 351 2.25 -10.84 -37.13
C LEU A 351 2.83 -11.28 -35.77
N ASP A 352 3.62 -12.32 -35.77
CA ASP A 352 4.26 -12.82 -34.54
C ASP A 352 5.69 -12.26 -34.42
N VAL A 353 5.93 -11.50 -33.36
CA VAL A 353 7.24 -10.95 -32.97
C VAL A 353 7.68 -11.47 -31.60
N SER A 354 7.02 -12.51 -31.09
CA SER A 354 7.31 -13.09 -29.77
C SER A 354 8.47 -14.08 -29.79
N MET A 355 8.76 -14.67 -30.96
CA MET A 355 9.70 -15.77 -31.08
C MET A 355 11.16 -15.30 -31.05
N THR A 356 11.92 -15.87 -30.13
CA THR A 356 13.37 -15.67 -30.04
C THR A 356 14.07 -16.87 -30.68
N GLU A 357 14.93 -16.63 -31.65
CA GLU A 357 15.74 -17.68 -32.28
C GLU A 357 16.89 -18.15 -31.36
N SER A 358 17.53 -19.25 -31.73
CA SER A 358 18.62 -19.85 -30.97
C SER A 358 19.86 -18.95 -30.84
N ASP A 359 20.00 -17.94 -31.69
CA ASP A 359 21.04 -16.90 -31.68
C ASP A 359 20.67 -15.69 -30.79
N GLY A 360 19.48 -15.72 -30.18
CA GLY A 360 18.95 -14.60 -29.36
C GLY A 360 18.28 -13.49 -30.15
N GLY A 361 18.20 -13.61 -31.48
CA GLY A 361 17.49 -12.66 -32.35
C GLY A 361 15.97 -12.87 -32.30
N ILE A 362 15.20 -11.78 -32.41
CA ILE A 362 13.76 -11.81 -32.57
C ILE A 362 13.46 -11.55 -34.04
N LYS A 363 12.59 -12.36 -34.66
CA LYS A 363 12.13 -12.18 -36.03
C LYS A 363 10.64 -12.00 -36.10
N ALA A 364 10.18 -11.27 -37.10
CA ALA A 364 8.79 -11.11 -37.40
C ALA A 364 8.35 -12.19 -38.38
N TYR A 365 7.30 -12.93 -38.01
CA TYR A 365 6.65 -13.94 -38.87
C TYR A 365 5.22 -13.47 -39.16
N PHE A 366 4.88 -13.36 -40.42
CA PHE A 366 3.52 -13.03 -40.83
C PHE A 366 2.79 -14.28 -41.30
N ASP A 367 1.67 -14.58 -40.68
CA ASP A 367 0.71 -15.62 -41.11
C ASP A 367 -0.52 -14.93 -41.70
N PRO A 368 -0.78 -15.06 -43.01
CA PRO A 368 -1.95 -14.46 -43.67
C PRO A 368 -3.24 -15.23 -43.38
N GLY A 369 -3.36 -15.88 -42.23
CA GLY A 369 -4.52 -16.63 -41.77
C GLY A 369 -5.80 -15.82 -41.63
N THR A 370 -6.76 -16.33 -40.85
CA THR A 370 -8.03 -15.64 -40.60
C THR A 370 -7.82 -14.29 -39.92
N ALA A 371 -8.61 -13.28 -40.35
CA ALA A 371 -8.63 -11.98 -39.73
C ALA A 371 -8.90 -12.10 -38.22
N PRO A 372 -8.37 -11.18 -37.38
CA PRO A 372 -8.48 -11.21 -35.93
C PRO A 372 -9.91 -11.13 -35.42
#